data_3089099c6cfef5caee6e159775e29b85
#
_entry.id   3089099c6cfef5caee6e159775e29b85
#
_cell.length_a   1.000
_cell.length_b   1.000
_cell.length_c   1.000
_cell.angle_alpha   90.00
_cell.angle_beta   90.00
_cell.angle_gamma   90.00
#
_symmetry.space_group_name_H-M   'P 1'
#
loop_
_entity.id
_entity.type
_entity.pdbx_description
1 polymer ?
#
loop_
_entity_poly.entity_id
_entity_poly.type
_entity_poly.pdbx_seq_one_letter_code
_entity_poly.pdbx_strand_id
1 'polypeptide(L)'
;LWRKTNSAAFNSEIKIAENKIFTVDYDNILKCFSIENGNLLWEYQTENTLIKSTKKTSLVLDENKVIFLNHTGDLNTLDQNGNLIWQTPTSKSIIYEDSFTNIYSDIVLDNNTIYFSNNKNEFFAVSLDTGSVKWRKKINSSIRPTITKDLIITIADNGFLIILDKKNGKLVRSTNIKTKIKNKKWD
;
A
#
# COMPACT_ATOMS: atom_id res chain seq x y z
N LEU A 1 28.63 14.23 -1.39
CA LEU A 1 27.64 13.73 -2.36
C LEU A 1 28.08 12.32 -2.80
N TRP A 2 27.22 11.32 -2.70
CA TRP A 2 27.48 9.95 -3.11
C TRP A 2 26.50 9.50 -4.21
N ARG A 3 26.86 8.49 -4.97
CA ARG A 3 26.03 7.85 -5.98
C ARG A 3 26.22 6.33 -5.86
N LYS A 4 25.11 5.60 -5.89
CA LYS A 4 25.08 4.12 -5.87
C LYS A 4 24.19 3.61 -6.99
N THR A 5 24.51 2.44 -7.49
CA THR A 5 23.70 1.69 -8.46
C THR A 5 23.07 0.49 -7.77
N ASN A 6 21.87 0.12 -8.19
CA ASN A 6 21.18 -1.09 -7.75
C ASN A 6 21.01 -2.05 -8.92
N SER A 7 20.91 -3.34 -8.67
CA SER A 7 20.71 -4.38 -9.70
C SER A 7 19.35 -4.25 -10.40
N ALA A 8 18.31 -3.87 -9.65
CA ALA A 8 16.98 -3.62 -10.17
C ALA A 8 16.60 -2.14 -9.99
N ALA A 9 15.71 -1.61 -10.84
CA ALA A 9 15.20 -0.25 -10.66
C ALA A 9 14.35 -0.16 -9.36
N PHE A 10 14.42 0.99 -8.69
CA PHE A 10 13.55 1.24 -7.53
C PHE A 10 12.12 1.51 -8.00
N ASN A 11 11.16 0.92 -7.29
CA ASN A 11 9.73 0.96 -7.62
C ASN A 11 8.85 1.44 -6.46
N SER A 12 9.42 2.14 -5.50
CA SER A 12 8.65 2.77 -4.42
C SER A 12 8.96 4.25 -4.31
N GLU A 13 8.23 4.96 -3.45
CA GLU A 13 8.70 6.22 -2.89
C GLU A 13 9.93 5.98 -2.02
N ILE A 14 10.78 7.00 -1.92
CA ILE A 14 11.87 7.01 -0.96
C ILE A 14 11.34 7.53 0.36
N LYS A 15 11.60 6.81 1.44
CA LYS A 15 11.30 7.24 2.80
C LYS A 15 12.58 7.40 3.59
N ILE A 16 12.58 8.41 4.45
CA ILE A 16 13.74 8.75 5.28
C ILE A 16 13.29 8.79 6.74
N ALA A 17 14.01 8.11 7.60
CA ALA A 17 13.89 8.23 9.05
C ALA A 17 15.29 8.19 9.66
N GLU A 18 15.55 9.11 10.57
CA GLU A 18 16.86 9.26 11.19
C GLU A 18 17.98 9.38 10.12
N ASN A 19 18.96 8.50 10.17
CA ASN A 19 20.07 8.44 9.22
C ASN A 19 19.91 7.34 8.16
N LYS A 20 18.68 6.88 7.90
CA LYS A 20 18.35 5.75 7.03
C LYS A 20 17.44 6.15 5.88
N ILE A 21 17.67 5.56 4.72
CA ILE A 21 16.85 5.67 3.51
C ILE A 21 16.24 4.30 3.25
N PHE A 22 14.93 4.25 3.06
CA PHE A 22 14.17 3.05 2.75
C PHE A 22 13.54 3.16 1.37
N THR A 23 13.64 2.09 0.58
CA THR A 23 13.02 2.00 -0.75
C THR A 23 12.84 0.53 -1.15
N VAL A 24 11.86 0.25 -1.99
CA VAL A 24 11.61 -1.08 -2.54
C VAL A 24 11.95 -1.08 -4.02
N ASP A 25 12.60 -2.13 -4.50
CA ASP A 25 12.91 -2.29 -5.92
C ASP A 25 11.88 -3.19 -6.65
N TYR A 26 12.04 -3.31 -7.98
CA TYR A 26 11.17 -4.14 -8.81
C TYR A 26 11.23 -5.63 -8.50
N ASP A 27 12.24 -6.09 -7.77
CA ASP A 27 12.37 -7.49 -7.35
C ASP A 27 11.70 -7.76 -5.99
N ASN A 28 10.86 -6.82 -5.51
CA ASN A 28 10.20 -6.87 -4.20
C ASN A 28 11.19 -6.91 -3.03
N ILE A 29 12.37 -6.32 -3.20
CA ILE A 29 13.37 -6.23 -2.16
C ILE A 29 13.28 -4.85 -1.50
N LEU A 30 12.91 -4.82 -0.22
CA LEU A 30 13.03 -3.62 0.61
C LEU A 30 14.49 -3.45 0.99
N LYS A 31 15.05 -2.28 0.73
CA LYS A 31 16.44 -1.93 1.01
C LYS A 31 16.53 -0.73 1.93
N CYS A 32 17.46 -0.81 2.86
CA CYS A 32 17.83 0.28 3.76
C CYS A 32 19.26 0.70 3.52
N PHE A 33 19.47 1.98 3.29
CA PHE A 33 20.79 2.57 3.06
C PHE A 33 21.10 3.64 4.11
N SER A 34 22.38 3.82 4.39
CA SER A 34 22.85 4.97 5.14
C SER A 34 22.69 6.26 4.33
N ILE A 35 22.13 7.30 4.93
CA ILE A 35 22.02 8.62 4.30
C ILE A 35 23.40 9.29 4.11
N GLU A 36 24.35 9.00 4.97
CA GLU A 36 25.67 9.64 4.96
C GLU A 36 26.52 9.23 3.74
N ASN A 37 26.55 7.94 3.42
CA ASN A 37 27.48 7.38 2.44
C ASN A 37 26.84 6.46 1.41
N GLY A 38 25.53 6.22 1.52
CA GLY A 38 24.75 5.36 0.61
C GLY A 38 25.10 3.87 0.72
N ASN A 39 25.76 3.45 1.77
CA ASN A 39 26.02 2.02 1.98
C ASN A 39 24.75 1.28 2.32
N LEU A 40 24.57 0.10 1.72
CA LEU A 40 23.49 -0.81 2.07
C LEU A 40 23.71 -1.27 3.52
N LEU A 41 22.72 -1.04 4.35
CA LEU A 41 22.73 -1.47 5.77
C LEU A 41 22.12 -2.86 5.89
N TRP A 42 20.98 -3.07 5.22
CA TRP A 42 20.28 -4.35 5.15
C TRP A 42 19.31 -4.38 3.97
N GLU A 43 18.88 -5.58 3.60
CA GLU A 43 17.81 -5.80 2.65
C GLU A 43 16.89 -6.93 3.13
N TYR A 44 15.63 -6.85 2.77
CA TYR A 44 14.61 -7.85 3.05
C TYR A 44 13.91 -8.24 1.76
N GLN A 45 14.05 -9.50 1.37
CA GLN A 45 13.46 -10.03 0.15
C GLN A 45 12.12 -10.70 0.46
N THR A 46 11.08 -10.33 -0.30
CA THR A 46 9.81 -11.04 -0.32
C THR A 46 9.72 -11.94 -1.55
N GLU A 47 8.61 -12.65 -1.69
CA GLU A 47 8.38 -13.48 -2.88
C GLU A 47 8.48 -12.63 -4.15
N ASN A 48 9.24 -13.14 -5.11
CA ASN A 48 9.39 -12.53 -6.42
C ASN A 48 8.36 -13.10 -7.38
N THR A 49 7.73 -12.25 -8.18
CA THR A 49 6.80 -12.66 -9.24
C THR A 49 7.42 -12.43 -10.60
N LEU A 50 7.13 -13.33 -11.55
CA LEU A 50 7.59 -13.19 -12.94
C LEU A 50 6.98 -11.96 -13.61
N ILE A 51 5.73 -11.64 -13.26
CA ILE A 51 5.02 -10.46 -13.77
C ILE A 51 4.92 -9.44 -12.65
N LYS A 52 5.39 -8.24 -12.93
CA LYS A 52 5.49 -7.15 -11.95
C LYS A 52 4.48 -6.07 -12.26
N SER A 53 3.85 -5.53 -11.24
CA SER A 53 2.95 -4.39 -11.38
C SER A 53 3.74 -3.16 -11.86
N THR A 54 3.17 -2.41 -12.78
CA THR A 54 3.71 -1.10 -13.19
C THR A 54 3.44 -0.01 -12.14
N LYS A 55 2.55 -0.28 -11.19
CA LYS A 55 2.26 0.63 -10.09
C LYS A 55 3.40 0.61 -9.07
N LYS A 56 3.77 1.80 -8.60
CA LYS A 56 4.76 1.93 -7.53
C LYS A 56 4.30 1.22 -6.27
N THR A 57 5.24 0.52 -5.64
CA THR A 57 5.03 -0.11 -4.33
C THR A 57 4.81 0.96 -3.28
N SER A 58 3.72 0.84 -2.52
CA SER A 58 3.46 1.75 -1.41
C SER A 58 4.33 1.40 -0.22
N LEU A 59 5.06 2.39 0.28
CA LEU A 59 5.98 2.30 1.42
C LEU A 59 5.64 3.40 2.43
N VAL A 60 5.44 3.02 3.68
CA VAL A 60 5.11 3.93 4.78
C VAL A 60 6.03 3.66 5.96
N LEU A 61 6.43 4.72 6.65
CA LEU A 61 7.14 4.63 7.93
C LEU A 61 6.22 5.04 9.08
N ASP A 62 6.36 4.36 10.21
CA ASP A 62 5.75 4.71 11.47
C ASP A 62 6.77 4.50 12.59
N GLU A 63 7.12 5.55 13.32
CA GLU A 63 8.14 5.51 14.37
C GLU A 63 9.29 4.56 14.04
N ASN A 64 9.23 3.31 14.56
CA ASN A 64 10.26 2.29 14.39
C ASN A 64 9.86 1.19 13.39
N LYS A 65 8.78 1.36 12.61
CA LYS A 65 8.28 0.34 11.67
C LYS A 65 8.37 0.81 10.23
N VAL A 66 8.68 -0.14 9.36
CA VAL A 66 8.68 0.03 7.91
C VAL A 66 7.59 -0.88 7.35
N ILE A 67 6.60 -0.30 6.68
CA ILE A 67 5.41 -1.00 6.18
C ILE A 67 5.38 -0.89 4.67
N PHE A 68 5.24 -1.99 3.97
CA PHE A 68 5.07 -1.99 2.51
C PHE A 68 4.19 -3.13 2.03
N LEU A 69 3.57 -2.90 0.86
CA LEU A 69 2.72 -3.85 0.19
C LEU A 69 3.48 -4.37 -1.05
N ASN A 70 3.84 -5.64 -1.09
CA ASN A 70 4.57 -6.21 -2.21
C ASN A 70 3.67 -6.47 -3.43
N HIS A 71 4.23 -6.91 -4.55
CA HIS A 71 3.46 -7.16 -5.78
C HIS A 71 2.52 -8.36 -5.68
N THR A 72 2.75 -9.30 -4.75
CA THR A 72 1.84 -10.42 -4.50
C THR A 72 0.63 -10.03 -3.68
N GLY A 73 0.67 -8.86 -3.04
CA GLY A 73 -0.39 -8.36 -2.18
C GLY A 73 -0.19 -8.70 -0.72
N ASP A 74 1.02 -9.02 -0.32
CA ASP A 74 1.32 -9.21 1.09
C ASP A 74 1.70 -7.88 1.74
N LEU A 75 1.00 -7.56 2.81
CA LEU A 75 1.35 -6.44 3.65
C LEU A 75 2.43 -6.88 4.64
N ASN A 76 3.59 -6.27 4.54
CA ASN A 76 4.78 -6.59 5.34
C ASN A 76 5.08 -5.45 6.29
N THR A 77 5.42 -5.77 7.53
CA THR A 77 5.91 -4.81 8.54
C THR A 77 7.19 -5.31 9.15
N LEU A 78 8.23 -4.50 9.06
CA LEU A 78 9.55 -4.75 9.62
C LEU A 78 9.89 -3.68 10.67
N ASP A 79 10.84 -4.00 11.52
CA ASP A 79 11.53 -2.98 12.33
C ASP A 79 12.56 -2.21 11.47
N GLN A 80 13.14 -1.16 12.03
CA GLN A 80 14.19 -0.38 11.35
C GLN A 80 15.53 -1.11 11.18
N ASN A 81 15.67 -2.31 11.73
CA ASN A 81 16.86 -3.17 11.57
C ASN A 81 16.66 -4.25 10.50
N GLY A 82 15.49 -4.29 9.86
CA GLY A 82 15.17 -5.24 8.81
C GLY A 82 14.56 -6.56 9.30
N ASN A 83 14.24 -6.68 10.59
CA ASN A 83 13.60 -7.87 11.11
C ASN A 83 12.09 -7.82 10.83
N LEU A 84 11.54 -8.90 10.28
CA LEU A 84 10.10 -9.03 10.05
C LEU A 84 9.37 -9.08 11.40
N ILE A 85 8.40 -8.17 11.58
CA ILE A 85 7.52 -8.17 12.74
C ILE A 85 6.30 -9.05 12.44
N TRP A 86 5.65 -8.80 11.29
CA TRP A 86 4.55 -9.62 10.80
C TRP A 86 4.35 -9.44 9.29
N GLN A 87 3.71 -10.44 8.69
CA GLN A 87 3.26 -10.43 7.29
C GLN A 87 1.80 -10.86 7.24
N THR A 88 0.99 -10.13 6.49
CA THR A 88 -0.43 -10.44 6.29
C THR A 88 -0.72 -10.61 4.80
N PRO A 89 -1.04 -11.82 4.34
CA PRO A 89 -1.51 -12.06 2.99
C PRO A 89 -2.85 -11.35 2.77
N THR A 90 -2.96 -10.54 1.73
CA THR A 90 -4.22 -9.85 1.38
C THR A 90 -4.77 -10.29 0.04
N SER A 91 -4.03 -11.13 -0.68
CA SER A 91 -4.52 -11.82 -1.88
C SER A 91 -5.06 -13.19 -1.50
N LYS A 92 -6.25 -13.52 -2.01
CA LYS A 92 -6.87 -14.85 -1.80
C LYS A 92 -6.44 -15.89 -2.84
N SER A 93 -5.77 -15.46 -3.88
CA SER A 93 -5.50 -16.35 -5.02
C SER A 93 -4.19 -17.08 -4.83
N ILE A 94 -4.30 -18.39 -4.61
CA ILE A 94 -3.21 -19.37 -4.75
C ILE A 94 -2.97 -19.68 -6.24
N ILE A 95 -3.86 -19.25 -7.13
CA ILE A 95 -3.78 -19.51 -8.57
C ILE A 95 -2.95 -18.39 -9.21
N TYR A 96 -1.81 -18.75 -9.75
CA TYR A 96 -0.83 -17.84 -10.36
C TYR A 96 -1.42 -16.90 -11.43
N GLU A 97 -2.48 -17.26 -12.11
CA GLU A 97 -3.10 -16.44 -13.16
C GLU A 97 -3.77 -15.16 -12.64
N ASP A 98 -4.26 -15.16 -11.42
CA ASP A 98 -4.93 -13.98 -10.81
C ASP A 98 -3.97 -12.96 -10.20
N SER A 99 -2.72 -13.33 -9.93
CA SER A 99 -1.74 -12.42 -9.34
C SER A 99 -1.21 -11.37 -10.33
N PHE A 100 -1.33 -11.61 -11.62
CA PHE A 100 -0.80 -10.74 -12.68
C PHE A 100 -1.48 -9.39 -12.81
N THR A 101 -2.67 -9.23 -12.27
CA THR A 101 -3.48 -8.01 -12.39
C THR A 101 -3.74 -7.32 -11.05
N ASN A 102 -2.99 -7.67 -10.01
CA ASN A 102 -3.18 -7.06 -8.70
C ASN A 102 -2.78 -5.59 -8.72
N ILE A 103 -3.76 -4.72 -8.50
CA ILE A 103 -3.56 -3.29 -8.32
C ILE A 103 -4.05 -2.94 -6.92
N TYR A 104 -3.18 -2.34 -6.13
CA TYR A 104 -3.49 -1.88 -4.78
C TYR A 104 -3.49 -0.36 -4.74
N SER A 105 -4.33 0.22 -3.88
CA SER A 105 -4.19 1.62 -3.53
C SER A 105 -2.92 1.85 -2.72
N ASP A 106 -2.51 3.11 -2.57
CA ASP A 106 -1.47 3.42 -1.61
C ASP A 106 -1.97 3.17 -0.19
N ILE A 107 -1.05 2.76 0.67
CA ILE A 107 -1.29 2.56 2.09
C ILE A 107 -1.49 3.93 2.76
N VAL A 108 -2.47 4.01 3.65
CA VAL A 108 -2.64 5.13 4.57
C VAL A 108 -2.62 4.59 5.99
N LEU A 109 -1.71 5.14 6.79
CA LEU A 109 -1.64 4.88 8.21
C LEU A 109 -2.35 6.01 8.96
N ASP A 110 -3.26 5.64 9.86
CA ASP A 110 -3.90 6.57 10.78
C ASP A 110 -4.02 5.90 12.15
N ASN A 111 -3.39 6.52 13.14
CA ASN A 111 -3.18 5.90 14.46
C ASN A 111 -2.62 4.48 14.29
N ASN A 112 -3.19 3.51 14.98
CA ASN A 112 -2.76 2.12 14.93
C ASN A 112 -3.53 1.29 13.88
N THR A 113 -3.81 1.88 12.70
CA THR A 113 -4.57 1.18 11.64
C THR A 113 -4.07 1.54 10.26
N ILE A 114 -3.84 0.52 9.47
CA ILE A 114 -3.42 0.60 8.07
C ILE A 114 -4.67 0.42 7.20
N TYR A 115 -4.88 1.35 6.25
CA TYR A 115 -5.99 1.34 5.31
C TYR A 115 -5.47 1.28 3.88
N PHE A 116 -6.02 0.38 3.09
CA PHE A 116 -5.78 0.28 1.65
C PHE A 116 -6.86 -0.55 0.96
N SER A 117 -6.89 -0.55 -0.34
CA SER A 117 -7.81 -1.33 -1.15
C SER A 117 -7.10 -2.00 -2.31
N ASN A 118 -7.77 -2.94 -2.95
CA ASN A 118 -7.30 -3.61 -4.15
C ASN A 118 -8.38 -3.63 -5.25
N ASN A 119 -8.00 -4.09 -6.44
CA ASN A 119 -8.91 -4.30 -7.56
C ASN A 119 -9.61 -5.69 -7.53
N LYS A 120 -9.45 -6.44 -6.46
CA LYS A 120 -10.11 -7.74 -6.21
C LYS A 120 -11.32 -7.61 -5.29
N ASN A 121 -11.93 -6.42 -5.27
CA ASN A 121 -13.13 -6.10 -4.51
C ASN A 121 -12.92 -6.16 -2.98
N GLU A 122 -11.78 -5.67 -2.51
CA GLU A 122 -11.47 -5.64 -1.08
C GLU A 122 -10.87 -4.30 -0.66
N PHE A 123 -11.42 -3.75 0.39
CA PHE A 123 -10.88 -2.62 1.15
C PHE A 123 -10.60 -3.11 2.57
N PHE A 124 -9.40 -2.86 3.06
CA PHE A 124 -8.90 -3.39 4.33
C PHE A 124 -8.69 -2.29 5.37
N ALA A 125 -8.95 -2.65 6.62
CA ALA A 125 -8.38 -2.01 7.80
C ALA A 125 -7.62 -3.07 8.60
N VAL A 126 -6.32 -2.86 8.76
CA VAL A 126 -5.40 -3.82 9.38
C VAL A 126 -4.76 -3.19 10.62
N SER A 127 -4.62 -3.93 11.69
CA SER A 127 -3.91 -3.48 12.88
C SER A 127 -2.42 -3.34 12.59
N LEU A 128 -1.84 -2.18 12.89
CA LEU A 128 -0.40 -1.95 12.76
C LEU A 128 0.43 -2.81 13.72
N ASP A 129 -0.09 -3.09 14.92
CA ASP A 129 0.68 -3.85 15.91
C ASP A 129 0.74 -5.33 15.59
N THR A 130 -0.35 -5.90 15.08
CA THR A 130 -0.49 -7.36 14.97
C THR A 130 -0.61 -7.87 13.54
N GLY A 131 -0.80 -7.00 12.54
CA GLY A 131 -1.12 -7.40 11.17
C GLY A 131 -2.53 -7.99 11.00
N SER A 132 -3.33 -8.11 12.07
CA SER A 132 -4.66 -8.69 11.99
C SER A 132 -5.64 -7.77 11.26
N VAL A 133 -6.49 -8.35 10.41
CA VAL A 133 -7.55 -7.62 9.71
C VAL A 133 -8.65 -7.25 10.70
N LYS A 134 -8.80 -5.95 11.03
CA LYS A 134 -9.87 -5.43 11.90
C LYS A 134 -11.23 -5.54 11.21
N TRP A 135 -11.28 -5.17 9.94
CA TRP A 135 -12.45 -5.34 9.07
C TRP A 135 -12.04 -5.26 7.59
N ARG A 136 -12.90 -5.80 6.73
CA ARG A 136 -12.78 -5.66 5.27
C ARG A 136 -14.16 -5.41 4.64
N LYS A 137 -14.17 -4.71 3.48
CA LYS A 137 -15.37 -4.37 2.71
C LYS A 137 -15.17 -4.66 1.23
N LYS A 138 -16.26 -4.98 0.56
CA LYS A 138 -16.27 -5.25 -0.89
C LYS A 138 -16.25 -3.93 -1.67
N ILE A 139 -15.07 -3.39 -1.92
CA ILE A 139 -14.86 -2.16 -2.67
C ILE A 139 -13.60 -2.31 -3.52
N ASN A 140 -13.74 -2.12 -4.83
CA ASN A 140 -12.61 -1.94 -5.75
C ASN A 140 -12.21 -0.47 -5.76
N SER A 141 -11.00 -0.16 -5.38
CA SER A 141 -10.43 1.17 -5.52
C SER A 141 -8.92 1.07 -5.70
N SER A 142 -8.41 1.69 -6.74
CA SER A 142 -6.97 1.77 -7.03
C SER A 142 -6.32 3.06 -6.53
N ILE A 143 -7.12 3.98 -6.01
CA ILE A 143 -6.64 5.27 -5.51
C ILE A 143 -6.41 5.26 -4.00
N ARG A 144 -5.50 6.11 -3.54
CA ARG A 144 -5.22 6.32 -2.13
C ARG A 144 -6.47 6.83 -1.40
N PRO A 145 -6.93 6.18 -0.32
CA PRO A 145 -8.05 6.67 0.48
C PRO A 145 -7.67 7.91 1.29
N THR A 146 -8.63 8.76 1.54
CA THR A 146 -8.50 9.90 2.46
C THR A 146 -9.13 9.52 3.80
N ILE A 147 -8.36 9.67 4.87
CA ILE A 147 -8.79 9.36 6.23
C ILE A 147 -9.03 10.65 6.99
N THR A 148 -10.18 10.75 7.63
CA THR A 148 -10.52 11.83 8.56
C THR A 148 -10.64 11.27 9.99
N LYS A 149 -11.08 12.11 10.94
CA LYS A 149 -11.28 11.68 12.32
C LYS A 149 -12.18 10.43 12.40
N ASP A 150 -13.32 10.44 11.71
CA ASP A 150 -14.34 9.40 11.84
C ASP A 150 -14.70 8.69 10.53
N LEU A 151 -14.23 9.19 9.39
CA LEU A 151 -14.63 8.73 8.07
C LEU A 151 -13.42 8.33 7.20
N ILE A 152 -13.69 7.42 6.27
CA ILE A 152 -12.82 7.07 5.17
C ILE A 152 -13.52 7.46 3.88
N ILE A 153 -12.82 8.16 3.00
CA ILE A 153 -13.33 8.61 1.72
C ILE A 153 -12.46 8.00 0.62
N THR A 154 -13.09 7.33 -0.33
CA THR A 154 -12.42 6.79 -1.51
C THR A 154 -13.32 6.88 -2.74
N ILE A 155 -12.73 6.71 -3.92
CA ILE A 155 -13.49 6.59 -5.18
C ILE A 155 -13.28 5.17 -5.68
N ALA A 156 -14.38 4.45 -5.81
CA ALA A 156 -14.36 3.12 -6.39
C ALA A 156 -14.10 3.17 -7.90
N ASP A 157 -13.45 2.15 -8.46
CA ASP A 157 -13.04 2.10 -9.86
C ASP A 157 -14.25 2.18 -10.84
N ASN A 158 -15.44 1.82 -10.37
CA ASN A 158 -16.68 1.99 -11.10
C ASN A 158 -17.25 3.44 -11.10
N GLY A 159 -16.57 4.38 -10.41
CA GLY A 159 -16.92 5.81 -10.39
C GLY A 159 -17.91 6.22 -9.31
N PHE A 160 -17.97 5.47 -8.21
CA PHE A 160 -18.69 5.89 -7.02
C PHE A 160 -17.76 6.53 -5.99
N LEU A 161 -18.14 7.72 -5.52
CA LEU A 161 -17.57 8.27 -4.27
C LEU A 161 -18.17 7.49 -3.11
N ILE A 162 -17.31 6.87 -2.31
CA ILE A 162 -17.67 6.02 -1.17
C ILE A 162 -17.19 6.70 0.12
N ILE A 163 -18.08 6.79 1.10
CA ILE A 163 -17.78 7.26 2.44
C ILE A 163 -18.12 6.14 3.41
N LEU A 164 -17.12 5.73 4.20
CA LEU A 164 -17.25 4.69 5.20
C LEU A 164 -17.04 5.25 6.61
N ASP A 165 -17.71 4.65 7.58
CA ASP A 165 -17.37 4.79 8.98
C ASP A 165 -16.00 4.15 9.26
N LYS A 166 -15.06 4.90 9.81
CA LYS A 166 -13.68 4.45 10.02
C LYS A 166 -13.58 3.28 11.00
N LYS A 167 -14.44 3.24 12.02
CA LYS A 167 -14.38 2.24 13.09
C LYS A 167 -14.72 0.83 12.63
N ASN A 168 -15.70 0.69 11.74
CA ASN A 168 -16.26 -0.61 11.37
C ASN A 168 -16.44 -0.84 9.87
N GLY A 169 -16.05 0.15 9.05
CA GLY A 169 -16.18 0.12 7.60
C GLY A 169 -17.62 0.11 7.09
N LYS A 170 -18.62 0.48 7.89
CA LYS A 170 -20.01 0.59 7.40
C LYS A 170 -20.11 1.70 6.37
N LEU A 171 -20.89 1.45 5.32
CA LEU A 171 -21.18 2.45 4.30
C LEU A 171 -22.02 3.56 4.91
N VAL A 172 -21.49 4.79 4.91
CA VAL A 172 -22.21 6.01 5.30
C VAL A 172 -22.89 6.62 4.10
N ARG A 173 -22.19 6.69 2.95
CA ARG A 173 -22.71 7.27 1.72
C ARG A 173 -22.03 6.68 0.49
N SER A 174 -22.83 6.52 -0.58
CA SER A 174 -22.33 6.20 -1.92
C SER A 174 -22.97 7.15 -2.92
N THR A 175 -22.18 7.78 -3.78
CA THR A 175 -22.66 8.74 -4.77
C THR A 175 -22.00 8.46 -6.11
N ASN A 176 -22.78 8.21 -7.16
CA ASN A 176 -22.25 8.10 -8.51
C ASN A 176 -21.79 9.47 -9.01
N ILE A 177 -20.47 9.63 -9.24
CA ILE A 177 -19.89 10.89 -9.72
C ILE A 177 -19.78 10.96 -11.24
N LYS A 178 -19.84 9.82 -11.94
CA LYS A 178 -19.77 9.79 -13.42
C LYS A 178 -20.99 10.45 -14.08
N THR A 179 -22.16 10.32 -13.50
CA THR A 179 -23.39 10.89 -14.06
C THR A 179 -23.43 12.42 -13.99
N LYS A 180 -22.74 13.01 -13.00
CA LYS A 180 -22.67 14.49 -12.87
C LYS A 180 -21.71 15.12 -13.88
N ILE A 181 -20.75 14.37 -14.41
CA ILE A 181 -19.77 14.87 -15.39
C ILE A 181 -20.37 14.85 -16.81
N LYS A 182 -21.21 13.85 -17.13
CA LYS A 182 -21.85 13.73 -18.44
C LYS A 182 -22.82 14.87 -18.79
N ASN A 183 -23.32 15.59 -17.81
CA ASN A 183 -24.30 16.69 -18.03
C ASN A 183 -23.64 18.08 -18.10
N LYS A 184 -22.34 18.22 -17.97
CA LYS A 184 -21.65 19.45 -18.34
C LYS A 184 -21.25 19.35 -19.82
N LYS A 185 -22.10 19.85 -20.71
CA LYS A 185 -21.63 20.29 -22.02
C LYS A 185 -20.68 21.47 -21.75
N TRP A 186 -19.48 21.35 -22.23
CA TRP A 186 -18.56 22.48 -22.35
C TRP A 186 -19.08 23.27 -23.58
N ASP A 187 -19.74 24.40 -23.34
CA ASP A 187 -20.00 25.41 -24.37
C ASP A 187 -18.71 26.18 -24.65
#